data_611b9f266adcb11be12fa5804035e1c7
#
_entry.id   611b9f266adcb11be12fa5804035e1c7
#
_cell.length_a   1.000
_cell.length_b   1.000
_cell.length_c   1.000
_cell.angle_alpha   90.00
_cell.angle_beta   90.00
_cell.angle_gamma   90.00
#
_symmetry.space_group_name_H-M   'P 1'
#
loop_
_entity.id
_entity.type
_entity.pdbx_description
1 polymer ?
#
loop_
_entity_poly.entity_id
_entity_poly.type
_entity_poly.pdbx_seq_one_letter_code
_entity_poly.pdbx_strand_id
1 'polypeptide(L)'
;MDASPLECRGDFVHGLLVLNLDTHILICALRGELRAKEREMLERNQWSVSSIVYWEIAKLAQLDRIELDLDDRLVVRTLSRIHSWPIDLAVARASTDLDFRGDPADEIIAATSVVHRIPLLTRDSAIRKSALVPLAG
;
A
#
# COMPACT_ATOMS: atom_id res chain seq x y z
N MET A 1 16.98 -12.33 12.32
CA MET A 1 16.51 -11.77 11.95
C MET A 1 16.02 -11.73 11.12
N ASP A 2 16.16 -11.63 11.07
CA ASP A 2 15.79 -11.14 10.46
C ASP A 2 14.87 -10.96 10.00
N ALA A 3 14.58 -11.44 10.54
CA ALA A 3 13.48 -10.57 10.32
C ALA A 3 13.77 -9.55 9.23
N SER A 4 12.76 -9.16 8.47
CA SER A 4 12.98 -8.11 7.50
C SER A 4 13.27 -6.79 8.22
N PRO A 5 14.01 -5.88 7.59
CA PRO A 5 14.21 -4.55 8.16
C PRO A 5 12.92 -3.84 8.49
N LEU A 6 11.84 -4.10 7.73
CA LEU A 6 10.55 -3.51 7.99
C LEU A 6 9.96 -3.98 9.31
N GLU A 7 10.10 -5.25 9.63
CA GLU A 7 9.60 -5.79 10.88
C GLU A 7 10.41 -5.28 12.08
N CYS A 8 11.72 -5.26 11.96
CA CYS A 8 12.60 -4.89 13.04
C CYS A 8 12.41 -3.47 13.51
N ARG A 9 12.07 -2.57 12.61
CA ARG A 9 12.00 -1.15 12.92
C ARG A 9 10.59 -0.61 12.89
N GLY A 10 9.70 -1.30 12.22
CA GLY A 10 8.33 -0.88 12.06
C GLY A 10 8.17 0.37 11.22
N ASP A 11 9.02 1.33 11.36
CA ASP A 11 8.77 2.64 10.79
C ASP A 11 10.03 3.36 10.31
N PHE A 12 11.19 3.17 10.93
CA PHE A 12 12.38 3.95 10.60
C PHE A 12 13.57 3.12 10.22
N VAL A 13 14.22 3.51 9.13
CA VAL A 13 15.56 3.07 8.78
C VAL A 13 16.30 4.31 8.30
N HIS A 14 17.28 4.79 9.07
CA HIS A 14 18.07 5.98 8.69
C HIS A 14 17.20 7.19 8.34
N GLY A 15 16.13 7.41 9.11
CA GLY A 15 15.20 8.51 8.87
C GLY A 15 14.15 8.22 7.82
N LEU A 16 14.16 7.02 7.21
CA LEU A 16 13.15 6.63 6.24
C LEU A 16 11.97 5.97 6.91
N LEU A 17 10.79 6.24 6.39
CA LEU A 17 9.57 5.55 6.80
C LEU A 17 9.31 4.38 5.87
N VAL A 18 8.51 3.42 6.35
CA VAL A 18 7.88 2.43 5.49
C VAL A 18 6.48 2.93 5.19
N LEU A 19 6.17 3.12 3.92
CA LEU A 19 4.85 3.55 3.50
C LEU A 19 4.04 2.35 3.03
N ASN A 20 2.77 2.34 3.41
CA ASN A 20 1.80 1.40 2.82
C ASN A 20 1.12 2.11 1.67
N LEU A 21 1.14 1.53 0.48
CA LEU A 21 0.59 2.17 -0.71
C LEU A 21 -0.79 1.61 -1.03
N ASP A 22 -1.75 2.51 -1.23
CA ASP A 22 -3.03 2.15 -1.80
C ASP A 22 -2.83 1.69 -3.25
N THR A 23 -3.70 0.84 -3.74
CA THR A 23 -3.63 0.31 -5.11
C THR A 23 -3.48 1.41 -6.15
N HIS A 24 -4.30 2.47 -6.03
CA HIS A 24 -4.27 3.56 -6.98
C HIS A 24 -2.92 4.29 -6.98
N ILE A 25 -2.33 4.48 -5.81
CA ILE A 25 -1.02 5.10 -5.69
C ILE A 25 0.05 4.25 -6.39
N LEU A 26 0.03 2.94 -6.17
CA LEU A 26 1.00 2.06 -6.82
C LEU A 26 0.84 2.10 -8.35
N ILE A 27 -0.39 2.07 -8.83
CA ILE A 27 -0.65 2.18 -10.27
C ILE A 27 -0.10 3.49 -10.81
N CYS A 28 -0.35 4.60 -10.13
CA CYS A 28 0.18 5.90 -10.53
C CYS A 28 1.70 5.93 -10.53
N ALA A 29 2.32 5.28 -9.54
CA ALA A 29 3.78 5.19 -9.48
C ALA A 29 4.35 4.43 -10.69
N LEU A 30 3.72 3.31 -11.05
CA LEU A 30 4.16 2.50 -12.19
C LEU A 30 3.95 3.21 -13.52
N ARG A 31 2.99 4.12 -13.60
CA ARG A 31 2.64 4.83 -14.83
C ARG A 31 3.23 6.25 -14.91
N GLY A 32 3.93 6.69 -13.88
CA GLY A 32 4.51 8.03 -13.85
C GLY A 32 3.47 9.13 -13.68
N GLU A 33 2.37 8.84 -12.98
CA GLU A 33 1.24 9.76 -12.82
C GLU A 33 1.07 10.27 -11.38
N LEU A 34 2.12 10.22 -10.58
CA LEU A 34 2.08 10.70 -9.21
C LEU A 34 2.05 12.22 -9.16
N ARG A 35 1.38 12.75 -8.13
CA ARG A 35 1.48 14.15 -7.79
C ARG A 35 2.86 14.43 -7.19
N ALA A 36 3.27 15.72 -7.22
CA ALA A 36 4.61 16.10 -6.77
C ALA A 36 4.90 15.64 -5.33
N LYS A 37 3.96 15.85 -4.41
CA LYS A 37 4.15 15.44 -3.01
C LYS A 37 4.24 13.92 -2.86
N GLU A 38 3.43 13.19 -3.61
CA GLU A 38 3.43 11.73 -3.59
C GLU A 38 4.77 11.20 -4.07
N ARG A 39 5.25 11.73 -5.20
CA ARG A 39 6.54 11.35 -5.76
C ARG A 39 7.67 11.61 -4.78
N GLU A 40 7.65 12.77 -4.13
CA GLU A 40 8.67 13.11 -3.15
C GLU A 40 8.68 12.12 -1.98
N MET A 41 7.51 11.77 -1.45
CA MET A 41 7.42 10.80 -0.37
C MET A 41 7.92 9.43 -0.80
N LEU A 42 7.59 9.00 -2.02
CA LEU A 42 8.00 7.69 -2.51
C LEU A 42 9.49 7.61 -2.83
N GLU A 43 10.09 8.73 -3.21
CA GLU A 43 11.53 8.77 -3.44
C GLU A 43 12.34 8.69 -2.16
N ARG A 44 11.76 9.10 -1.04
CA ARG A 44 12.45 9.19 0.24
C ARG A 44 12.22 8.00 1.17
N ASN A 45 11.23 7.15 0.88
CA ASN A 45 10.79 6.15 1.83
C ASN A 45 10.73 4.78 1.20
N GLN A 46 10.61 3.76 2.02
CA GLN A 46 10.45 2.39 1.55
C GLN A 46 8.99 2.13 1.23
N TRP A 47 8.76 1.32 0.18
CA TRP A 47 7.41 1.00 -0.27
C TRP A 47 7.00 -0.36 0.27
N SER A 48 5.75 -0.44 0.71
CA SER A 48 5.12 -1.70 1.02
C SER A 48 3.68 -1.66 0.54
N VAL A 49 3.08 -2.82 0.39
CA VAL A 49 1.68 -2.95 -0.01
C VAL A 49 1.05 -4.12 0.75
N SER A 50 -0.26 -4.04 0.96
CA SER A 50 -1.02 -5.23 1.31
C SER A 50 -1.00 -6.19 0.12
N SER A 51 -0.94 -7.49 0.38
CA SER A 51 -0.99 -8.49 -0.71
C SER A 51 -2.25 -8.39 -1.55
N ILE A 52 -3.35 -7.81 -1.01
CA ILE A 52 -4.59 -7.60 -1.78
C ILE A 52 -4.36 -6.66 -2.97
N VAL A 53 -3.36 -5.79 -2.89
CA VAL A 53 -3.08 -4.83 -3.96
C VAL A 53 -2.72 -5.56 -5.26
N TYR A 54 -1.97 -6.63 -5.17
CA TYR A 54 -1.61 -7.42 -6.36
C TYR A 54 -2.85 -8.02 -7.02
N TRP A 55 -3.77 -8.51 -6.22
CA TRP A 55 -5.03 -9.05 -6.73
C TRP A 55 -5.86 -7.95 -7.41
N GLU A 56 -5.95 -6.78 -6.79
CA GLU A 56 -6.69 -5.67 -7.38
C GLU A 56 -6.10 -5.23 -8.72
N ILE A 57 -4.77 -5.12 -8.79
CA ILE A 57 -4.11 -4.72 -10.03
C ILE A 57 -4.37 -5.77 -11.13
N ALA A 58 -4.26 -7.04 -10.78
CA ALA A 58 -4.52 -8.11 -11.74
C ALA A 58 -5.95 -8.07 -12.25
N LYS A 59 -6.91 -7.80 -11.36
CA LYS A 59 -8.32 -7.67 -11.75
C LYS A 59 -8.56 -6.48 -12.64
N LEU A 60 -7.99 -5.34 -12.31
CA LEU A 60 -8.14 -4.15 -13.13
C LEU A 60 -7.54 -4.35 -14.52
N ALA A 61 -6.41 -5.01 -14.62
CA ALA A 61 -5.81 -5.33 -15.91
C ALA A 61 -6.67 -6.33 -16.70
N GLN A 62 -7.20 -7.36 -16.02
CA GLN A 62 -8.08 -8.34 -16.65
C GLN A 62 -9.33 -7.69 -17.23
N LEU A 63 -9.87 -6.69 -16.55
CA LEU A 63 -11.09 -5.98 -16.97
C LEU A 63 -10.80 -4.80 -17.88
N ASP A 64 -9.57 -4.66 -18.35
CA ASP A 64 -9.12 -3.57 -19.22
C ASP A 64 -9.38 -2.18 -18.63
N ARG A 65 -9.34 -2.06 -17.31
CA ARG A 65 -9.55 -0.79 -16.62
C ARG A 65 -8.25 -0.02 -16.40
N ILE A 66 -7.13 -0.69 -16.56
CA ILE A 66 -5.81 -0.06 -16.55
C ILE A 66 -4.98 -0.67 -17.67
N GLU A 67 -4.07 0.14 -18.21
CA GLU A 67 -3.10 -0.33 -19.19
C GLU A 67 -1.80 -0.63 -18.42
N LEU A 68 -1.67 -1.88 -18.00
CA LEU A 68 -0.50 -2.34 -17.29
C LEU A 68 -0.26 -3.80 -17.64
N ASP A 69 0.93 -4.07 -18.17
CA ASP A 69 1.33 -5.43 -18.52
C ASP A 69 2.05 -6.06 -17.34
N LEU A 70 1.40 -7.01 -16.67
CA LEU A 70 1.97 -7.69 -15.51
C LEU A 70 3.05 -8.70 -15.91
N ASP A 71 3.24 -8.94 -17.18
CA ASP A 71 4.35 -9.76 -17.69
C ASP A 71 5.55 -8.91 -18.13
N ASP A 72 5.41 -7.60 -18.10
CA ASP A 72 6.51 -6.70 -18.42
C ASP A 72 7.62 -6.82 -17.37
N ARG A 73 8.86 -6.94 -17.83
CA ARG A 73 10.00 -7.22 -16.96
C ARG A 73 10.24 -6.09 -15.95
N LEU A 74 10.05 -4.84 -16.34
CA LEU A 74 10.23 -3.71 -15.43
C LEU A 74 9.15 -3.69 -14.37
N VAL A 75 7.91 -3.96 -14.76
CA VAL A 75 6.79 -4.02 -13.81
C VAL A 75 7.03 -5.13 -12.80
N VAL A 76 7.34 -6.33 -13.27
CA VAL A 76 7.60 -7.48 -12.39
C VAL A 76 8.76 -7.18 -11.45
N ARG A 77 9.84 -6.60 -11.96
CA ARG A 77 11.01 -6.27 -11.14
C ARG A 77 10.66 -5.25 -10.06
N THR A 78 9.92 -4.21 -10.43
CA THR A 78 9.51 -3.18 -9.47
C THR A 78 8.65 -3.78 -8.38
N LEU A 79 7.63 -4.56 -8.76
CA LEU A 79 6.73 -5.18 -7.79
C LEU A 79 7.45 -6.17 -6.87
N SER A 80 8.45 -6.89 -7.39
CA SER A 80 9.18 -7.87 -6.59
C SER A 80 10.07 -7.24 -5.51
N ARG A 81 10.35 -5.95 -5.61
CA ARG A 81 11.18 -5.24 -4.64
C ARG A 81 10.36 -4.59 -3.53
N ILE A 82 9.04 -4.59 -3.66
CA ILE A 82 8.14 -3.98 -2.68
C ILE A 82 7.80 -5.04 -1.64
N HIS A 83 7.88 -4.66 -0.36
CA HIS A 83 7.46 -5.57 0.71
C HIS A 83 5.95 -5.77 0.64
N SER A 84 5.52 -7.02 0.72
CA SER A 84 4.10 -7.38 0.69
C SER A 84 3.66 -7.87 2.05
N TRP A 85 2.64 -7.22 2.62
CA TRP A 85 2.06 -7.63 3.91
C TRP A 85 0.98 -8.67 3.68
N PRO A 86 1.00 -9.77 4.44
CA PRO A 86 -0.02 -10.81 4.27
C PRO A 86 -1.38 -10.35 4.81
N ILE A 87 -2.43 -10.96 4.30
CA ILE A 87 -3.77 -10.82 4.85
C ILE A 87 -3.91 -11.92 5.91
N ASP A 88 -3.36 -11.68 7.09
CA ASP A 88 -3.46 -12.63 8.18
C ASP A 88 -4.70 -12.37 9.03
N LEU A 89 -4.86 -13.14 10.09
CA LEU A 89 -6.04 -13.00 10.94
C LEU A 89 -6.12 -11.62 11.59
N ALA A 90 -4.98 -11.07 12.01
CA ALA A 90 -4.95 -9.75 12.64
C ALA A 90 -5.44 -8.68 11.68
N VAL A 91 -4.98 -8.69 10.44
CA VAL A 91 -5.41 -7.75 9.42
C VAL A 91 -6.90 -7.95 9.09
N ALA A 92 -7.31 -9.20 8.93
CA ALA A 92 -8.71 -9.51 8.63
C ALA A 92 -9.64 -9.00 9.74
N ARG A 93 -9.28 -9.22 11.00
CA ARG A 93 -10.08 -8.73 12.12
C ARG A 93 -10.11 -7.21 12.16
N ALA A 94 -8.96 -6.57 12.01
CA ALA A 94 -8.89 -5.10 12.03
C ALA A 94 -9.74 -4.48 10.93
N SER A 95 -9.84 -5.14 9.78
CA SER A 95 -10.65 -4.62 8.66
C SER A 95 -12.13 -4.52 8.98
N THR A 96 -12.60 -5.26 9.98
CA THR A 96 -14.01 -5.22 10.40
C THR A 96 -14.27 -4.21 11.51
N ASP A 97 -13.22 -3.60 12.06
CA ASP A 97 -13.33 -2.66 13.18
C ASP A 97 -12.92 -1.24 12.79
N LEU A 98 -12.89 -0.93 11.52
CA LEU A 98 -12.54 0.42 11.05
C LEU A 98 -13.69 1.39 11.29
N ASP A 99 -13.35 2.68 11.29
CA ASP A 99 -14.31 3.77 11.49
C ASP A 99 -14.91 4.29 10.18
N PHE A 100 -14.77 3.52 9.10
CA PHE A 100 -15.39 3.79 7.80
C PHE A 100 -15.71 2.48 7.12
N ARG A 101 -16.53 2.57 6.08
CA ARG A 101 -16.83 1.43 5.22
C ARG A 101 -16.48 1.78 3.79
N GLY A 102 -15.88 0.82 3.08
CA GLY A 102 -15.50 0.96 1.69
C GLY A 102 -15.54 -0.39 1.01
N ASP A 103 -14.93 -0.46 -0.16
CA ASP A 103 -14.75 -1.75 -0.82
C ASP A 103 -13.90 -2.65 0.08
N PRO A 104 -14.13 -3.98 0.06
CA PRO A 104 -13.37 -4.87 0.93
C PRO A 104 -11.86 -4.72 0.80
N ALA A 105 -11.35 -4.50 -0.42
CA ALA A 105 -9.91 -4.31 -0.62
C ALA A 105 -9.42 -3.06 0.08
N ASP A 106 -10.17 -1.97 0.02
CA ASP A 106 -9.80 -0.72 0.68
C ASP A 106 -9.73 -0.89 2.19
N GLU A 107 -10.67 -1.65 2.74
CA GLU A 107 -10.68 -1.94 4.17
C GLU A 107 -9.48 -2.78 4.59
N ILE A 108 -9.10 -3.74 3.79
CA ILE A 108 -7.92 -4.57 4.06
C ILE A 108 -6.64 -3.75 3.98
N ILE A 109 -6.52 -2.88 2.99
CA ILE A 109 -5.37 -2.00 2.85
C ILE A 109 -5.25 -1.09 4.07
N ALA A 110 -6.35 -0.46 4.47
CA ALA A 110 -6.36 0.41 5.65
C ALA A 110 -6.03 -0.36 6.93
N ALA A 111 -6.60 -1.55 7.09
CA ALA A 111 -6.34 -2.40 8.25
C ALA A 111 -4.86 -2.79 8.34
N THR A 112 -4.21 -2.99 7.22
CA THR A 112 -2.77 -3.29 7.19
C THR A 112 -1.97 -2.16 7.85
N SER A 113 -2.31 -0.91 7.55
CA SER A 113 -1.68 0.24 8.19
C SER A 113 -1.96 0.30 9.69
N VAL A 114 -3.18 -0.02 10.09
CA VAL A 114 -3.55 -0.02 11.52
C VAL A 114 -2.75 -1.08 12.27
N VAL A 115 -2.71 -2.31 11.76
CA VAL A 115 -2.05 -3.43 12.42
C VAL A 115 -0.54 -3.22 12.52
N HIS A 116 0.08 -2.80 11.44
CA HIS A 116 1.53 -2.65 11.37
C HIS A 116 2.01 -1.26 11.76
N ARG A 117 1.10 -0.34 12.04
CA ARG A 117 1.41 1.04 12.48
C ARG A 117 2.31 1.75 11.48
N ILE A 118 1.96 1.63 10.21
CA ILE A 118 2.68 2.29 9.13
C ILE A 118 1.74 3.25 8.39
N PRO A 119 2.24 4.39 7.94
CA PRO A 119 1.36 5.37 7.29
C PRO A 119 0.91 4.90 5.91
N LEU A 120 -0.36 5.12 5.62
CA LEU A 120 -0.98 4.80 4.35
C LEU A 120 -0.95 6.01 3.44
N LEU A 121 -0.44 5.84 2.24
CA LEU A 121 -0.51 6.86 1.20
C LEU A 121 -1.69 6.53 0.30
N THR A 122 -2.69 7.38 0.31
CA THR A 122 -3.94 7.19 -0.43
C THR A 122 -4.54 8.53 -0.81
N ARG A 123 -5.34 8.53 -1.88
CA ARG A 123 -6.16 9.67 -2.27
C ARG A 123 -7.62 9.49 -1.88
N ASP A 124 -7.98 8.32 -1.35
CA ASP A 124 -9.37 8.01 -1.00
C ASP A 124 -9.87 8.90 0.13
N SER A 125 -10.94 9.64 -0.11
CA SER A 125 -11.44 10.62 0.84
C SER A 125 -12.01 9.99 2.10
N ALA A 126 -12.64 8.83 2.00
CA ALA A 126 -13.19 8.13 3.16
C ALA A 126 -12.08 7.66 4.09
N ILE A 127 -11.02 7.10 3.53
CA ILE A 127 -9.87 6.67 4.30
C ILE A 127 -9.18 7.87 4.94
N ARG A 128 -9.03 8.96 4.20
CA ARG A 128 -8.34 10.16 4.72
C ARG A 128 -9.09 10.84 5.86
N LYS A 129 -10.36 10.55 6.02
CA LYS A 129 -11.16 11.07 7.15
C LYS A 129 -11.10 10.17 8.38
N SER A 130 -10.50 8.99 8.25
CA SER A 130 -10.43 8.05 9.36
C SER A 130 -9.59 8.61 10.51
N ALA A 131 -10.04 8.36 11.72
CA ALA A 131 -9.27 8.67 12.93
C ALA A 131 -8.36 7.51 13.35
N LEU A 132 -8.55 6.33 12.78
CA LEU A 132 -7.81 5.13 13.15
C LEU A 132 -6.62 4.83 12.26
N VAL A 133 -6.71 5.19 10.98
CA VAL A 133 -5.70 4.83 9.99
C VAL A 133 -4.57 5.84 10.01
N PRO A 134 -3.32 5.40 10.25
CA PRO A 134 -2.17 6.30 10.09
C PRO A 134 -2.07 6.73 8.62
N LEU A 135 -1.90 8.01 8.38
CA LEU A 135 -1.86 8.55 7.03
C LEU A 135 -0.52 9.21 6.73
N ALA A 136 -0.05 9.04 5.50
CA ALA A 136 1.12 9.73 4.98
C ALA A 136 0.65 11.00 4.26
N GLY A 137 1.31 12.11 4.57
CA GLY A 137 0.96 13.39 3.97
C GLY A 137 -0.30 13.98 4.54
#